data_b9de4c66d08c7cf4dbbd5b5a5e8d6aa3
#
_entry.id   b9de4c66d08c7cf4dbbd5b5a5e8d6aa3
#
_cell.length_a   1.000
_cell.length_b   1.000
_cell.length_c   1.000
_cell.angle_alpha   90.00
_cell.angle_beta   90.00
_cell.angle_gamma   90.00
#
_symmetry.space_group_name_H-M   'P 1'
#
loop_
_entity.id
_entity.type
_entity.pdbx_description
1 polymer ?
#
loop_
_entity_poly.entity_id
_entity_poly.type
_entity_poly.pdbx_seq_one_letter_code
_entity_poly.pdbx_strand_id
1 'polypeptide(L)'
;MTTAADAGAAAPVPDDVAAWIGETRYPETADFPVERGYIWTSCASVENGNPLFWDDAVAAEITGGPIAPPSTLSLWFRPHHWQPGQTAQKLPLQVHFDLKERLGLPEAIMSDSEVVFHEPVRPGDVVSTAQVLRSLSDPKTTKLGTGRFWVIDVPYRNQHGVLVGVETFTGFGYVRAATPSPTSGSAAAGPAAPTAPTAAAADPAPPGGAAGDHVPGDLVLDDVAPGDALPTLRHEVTATTVVLGALATRDWRPMHHDRTFAVERNGARDIFLNTPNQQAWFERFVTDWTGPRGRPGRLHFRMRDSVYPGEAMTLTGTVAATETDDAGCGWATVAVEVRAGDAAAPDDAARLCTTATLRVAVPTTSDDNPWRRTGDRWLP
;
A
#
# COMPACT_ATOMS: atom_id res chain seq x y z
N MET A 1 7.95 32.81 44.97
CA MET A 1 8.86 32.06 44.09
C MET A 1 8.26 30.69 43.85
N THR A 2 7.47 30.58 42.81
CA THR A 2 6.82 29.33 42.42
C THR A 2 7.69 28.75 41.30
N THR A 3 8.32 27.64 41.59
CA THR A 3 9.19 26.91 40.67
C THR A 3 8.43 26.51 39.42
N ALA A 4 8.97 26.85 38.27
CA ALA A 4 8.47 26.38 36.95
C ALA A 4 8.44 24.84 36.97
N ALA A 5 7.25 24.28 36.76
CA ALA A 5 7.07 22.85 36.58
C ALA A 5 7.86 22.39 35.37
N ASP A 6 8.62 21.36 35.59
CA ASP A 6 9.41 20.59 34.64
C ASP A 6 8.52 20.10 33.47
N ALA A 7 8.51 20.87 32.40
CA ALA A 7 7.74 20.53 31.20
C ALA A 7 8.62 19.60 30.34
N GLY A 8 8.42 18.28 30.48
CA GLY A 8 8.82 17.45 29.35
C GLY A 8 9.62 16.18 29.55
N ALA A 9 9.68 15.56 30.69
CA ALA A 9 10.03 14.13 30.72
C ALA A 9 8.81 13.33 30.27
N ALA A 10 8.81 12.90 29.00
CA ALA A 10 7.74 11.98 28.54
C ALA A 10 7.76 10.74 29.43
N ALA A 11 6.58 10.35 29.92
CA ALA A 11 6.42 9.20 30.83
C ALA A 11 7.17 7.95 30.29
N PRO A 12 7.80 7.17 31.16
CA PRO A 12 8.43 5.91 30.75
C PRO A 12 7.40 5.02 30.06
N VAL A 13 7.86 4.11 29.22
CA VAL A 13 6.97 3.09 28.63
C VAL A 13 6.42 2.26 29.78
N PRO A 14 5.08 2.09 29.90
CA PRO A 14 4.53 1.18 30.89
C PRO A 14 5.11 -0.24 30.69
N ASP A 15 5.45 -0.92 31.78
CA ASP A 15 6.08 -2.24 31.74
C ASP A 15 5.21 -3.27 30.98
N ASP A 16 3.89 -3.16 31.12
CA ASP A 16 2.93 -4.00 30.40
C ASP A 16 2.95 -3.77 28.89
N VAL A 17 3.25 -2.57 28.42
CA VAL A 17 3.42 -2.26 26.97
C VAL A 17 4.81 -2.70 26.49
N ALA A 18 5.85 -2.53 27.29
CA ALA A 18 7.19 -2.99 26.97
C ALA A 18 7.23 -4.52 26.75
N ALA A 19 6.46 -5.26 27.53
CA ALA A 19 6.32 -6.72 27.39
C ALA A 19 5.69 -7.16 26.04
N TRP A 20 5.05 -6.26 25.29
CA TRP A 20 4.47 -6.62 23.99
C TRP A 20 5.51 -6.77 22.88
N ILE A 21 6.72 -6.25 23.09
CA ILE A 21 7.76 -6.30 22.06
C ILE A 21 8.17 -7.76 21.82
N GLY A 22 8.00 -8.22 20.58
CA GLY A 22 8.27 -9.59 20.17
C GLY A 22 7.14 -10.59 20.44
N GLU A 23 6.09 -10.20 21.18
CA GLU A 23 4.95 -11.08 21.42
C GLU A 23 3.97 -11.09 20.24
N THR A 24 3.48 -12.29 19.93
CA THR A 24 2.42 -12.49 18.93
C THR A 24 1.06 -12.14 19.53
N ARG A 25 0.37 -11.17 18.93
CA ARG A 25 -0.92 -10.69 19.40
C ARG A 25 -1.96 -10.79 18.29
N TYR A 26 -3.24 -10.90 18.68
CA TYR A 26 -4.37 -10.92 17.76
C TYR A 26 -4.21 -11.95 16.64
N PRO A 27 -3.90 -13.24 16.95
CA PRO A 27 -3.87 -14.28 15.92
C PRO A 27 -5.29 -14.48 15.39
N GLU A 28 -5.43 -14.47 14.08
CA GLU A 28 -6.71 -14.65 13.41
C GLU A 28 -6.52 -15.43 12.11
N THR A 29 -7.60 -16.11 11.69
CA THR A 29 -7.69 -16.80 10.40
C THR A 29 -8.86 -16.23 9.63
N ALA A 30 -8.69 -16.06 8.32
CA ALA A 30 -9.76 -15.56 7.45
C ALA A 30 -10.96 -16.52 7.43
N ASP A 31 -12.15 -15.95 7.33
CA ASP A 31 -13.42 -16.70 7.29
C ASP A 31 -13.73 -17.25 5.87
N PHE A 32 -12.89 -16.94 4.88
CA PHE A 32 -13.10 -17.29 3.48
C PHE A 32 -11.76 -17.61 2.80
N PRO A 33 -11.77 -18.47 1.79
CA PRO A 33 -10.56 -18.76 1.02
C PRO A 33 -10.25 -17.65 0.01
N VAL A 34 -9.03 -17.68 -0.52
CA VAL A 34 -8.64 -16.86 -1.67
C VAL A 34 -9.52 -17.21 -2.88
N GLU A 35 -10.21 -16.20 -3.40
CA GLU A 35 -11.22 -16.36 -4.45
C GLU A 35 -10.72 -15.80 -5.79
N ARG A 36 -10.82 -16.61 -6.84
CA ARG A 36 -10.39 -16.23 -8.17
C ARG A 36 -11.11 -14.98 -8.72
N GLY A 37 -12.41 -14.85 -8.45
CA GLY A 37 -13.18 -13.67 -8.85
C GLY A 37 -12.64 -12.38 -8.23
N TYR A 38 -12.19 -12.46 -6.98
CA TYR A 38 -11.56 -11.31 -6.32
C TYR A 38 -10.14 -11.01 -6.83
N ILE A 39 -9.38 -12.03 -7.24
CA ILE A 39 -8.10 -11.84 -7.94
C ILE A 39 -8.34 -10.97 -9.19
N TRP A 40 -9.30 -11.35 -10.02
CA TRP A 40 -9.65 -10.60 -11.23
C TRP A 40 -10.18 -9.19 -10.92
N THR A 41 -10.99 -9.04 -9.89
CA THR A 41 -11.46 -7.72 -9.43
C THR A 41 -10.30 -6.82 -9.01
N SER A 42 -9.30 -7.37 -8.30
CA SER A 42 -8.11 -6.64 -7.91
C SER A 42 -7.27 -6.23 -9.11
N CYS A 43 -7.05 -7.13 -10.06
CA CYS A 43 -6.37 -6.82 -11.32
C CYS A 43 -7.11 -5.75 -12.13
N ALA A 44 -8.44 -5.89 -12.26
CA ALA A 44 -9.28 -4.93 -12.98
C ALA A 44 -9.26 -3.54 -12.34
N SER A 45 -9.15 -3.43 -11.02
CA SER A 45 -9.14 -2.15 -10.30
C SER A 45 -7.94 -1.27 -10.62
N VAL A 46 -6.88 -1.86 -11.14
CA VAL A 46 -5.65 -1.17 -11.56
C VAL A 46 -5.28 -1.48 -13.02
N GLU A 47 -6.21 -2.07 -13.78
CA GLU A 47 -6.00 -2.47 -15.19
C GLU A 47 -4.75 -3.34 -15.38
N ASN A 48 -4.46 -4.24 -14.43
CA ASN A 48 -3.32 -5.14 -14.49
C ASN A 48 -3.63 -6.30 -15.45
N GLY A 49 -3.02 -6.26 -16.63
CA GLY A 49 -3.17 -7.26 -17.69
C GLY A 49 -2.14 -8.40 -17.63
N ASN A 50 -1.36 -8.54 -16.55
CA ASN A 50 -0.35 -9.59 -16.43
C ASN A 50 -0.97 -10.98 -16.61
N PRO A 51 -0.55 -11.77 -17.62
CA PRO A 51 -1.16 -13.05 -17.96
C PRO A 51 -1.08 -14.09 -16.83
N LEU A 52 -0.19 -13.94 -15.85
CA LEU A 52 -0.16 -14.81 -14.66
C LEU A 52 -1.48 -14.87 -13.91
N PHE A 53 -2.32 -13.83 -13.99
CA PHE A 53 -3.56 -13.73 -13.24
C PHE A 53 -4.79 -14.05 -14.09
N TRP A 54 -4.64 -14.05 -15.42
CA TRP A 54 -5.74 -14.20 -16.36
C TRP A 54 -5.71 -15.51 -17.15
N ASP A 55 -4.51 -16.06 -17.41
CA ASP A 55 -4.29 -17.25 -18.23
C ASP A 55 -3.71 -18.41 -17.39
N ASP A 56 -4.50 -19.49 -17.27
CA ASP A 56 -4.11 -20.66 -16.48
C ASP A 56 -2.94 -21.43 -17.09
N ALA A 57 -2.74 -21.39 -18.40
CA ALA A 57 -1.63 -22.07 -19.05
C ALA A 57 -0.32 -21.34 -18.73
N VAL A 58 -0.31 -20.02 -18.83
CA VAL A 58 0.83 -19.17 -18.44
C VAL A 58 1.14 -19.31 -16.95
N ALA A 59 0.12 -19.29 -16.10
CA ALA A 59 0.29 -19.49 -14.67
C ALA A 59 0.86 -20.88 -14.34
N ALA A 60 0.37 -21.94 -15.02
CA ALA A 60 0.90 -23.29 -14.83
C ALA A 60 2.37 -23.41 -15.25
N GLU A 61 2.76 -22.80 -16.36
CA GLU A 61 4.13 -22.81 -16.86
C GLU A 61 5.08 -22.07 -15.90
N ILE A 62 4.73 -20.85 -15.49
CA ILE A 62 5.62 -19.96 -14.74
C ILE A 62 5.59 -20.26 -13.24
N THR A 63 4.39 -20.35 -12.64
CA THR A 63 4.20 -20.45 -11.19
C THR A 63 3.70 -21.81 -10.70
N GLY A 64 3.57 -22.76 -11.62
CA GLY A 64 3.04 -24.11 -11.28
C GLY A 64 1.54 -24.14 -11.00
N GLY A 65 0.79 -23.11 -11.41
CA GLY A 65 -0.66 -22.96 -11.28
C GLY A 65 -1.07 -21.54 -10.90
N PRO A 66 -2.35 -21.22 -10.89
CA PRO A 66 -2.86 -19.88 -10.58
C PRO A 66 -2.35 -19.33 -9.25
N ILE A 67 -2.04 -18.05 -9.23
CA ILE A 67 -1.66 -17.29 -8.04
C ILE A 67 -2.49 -16.00 -7.92
N ALA A 68 -2.50 -15.41 -6.74
CA ALA A 68 -2.98 -14.06 -6.53
C ALA A 68 -1.83 -13.05 -6.73
N PRO A 69 -2.10 -11.82 -7.19
CA PRO A 69 -1.11 -10.74 -7.20
C PRO A 69 -0.50 -10.55 -5.80
N PRO A 70 0.83 -10.49 -5.65
CA PRO A 70 1.50 -10.27 -4.37
C PRO A 70 0.95 -9.06 -3.59
N SER A 71 0.60 -7.98 -4.27
CA SER A 71 0.01 -6.78 -3.64
C SER A 71 -1.34 -7.00 -2.96
N THR A 72 -1.99 -8.14 -3.21
CA THR A 72 -3.28 -8.48 -2.60
C THR A 72 -3.16 -9.15 -1.23
N LEU A 73 -1.98 -9.23 -0.65
CA LEU A 73 -1.68 -9.99 0.56
C LEU A 73 -2.68 -9.73 1.71
N SER A 74 -2.92 -8.46 2.06
CA SER A 74 -3.83 -8.11 3.14
C SER A 74 -5.32 -8.21 2.76
N LEU A 75 -5.65 -8.29 1.47
CA LEU A 75 -7.02 -8.45 1.00
C LEU A 75 -7.66 -9.74 1.54
N TRP A 76 -6.91 -10.82 1.57
CA TRP A 76 -7.40 -12.16 1.93
C TRP A 76 -7.70 -12.33 3.40
N PHE A 77 -7.36 -11.34 4.21
CA PHE A 77 -7.62 -11.29 5.63
C PHE A 77 -8.68 -10.27 6.00
N ARG A 78 -8.95 -9.27 5.17
CA ARG A 78 -9.93 -8.22 5.46
C ARG A 78 -11.35 -8.79 5.45
N PRO A 79 -12.13 -8.65 6.56
CA PRO A 79 -13.46 -9.21 6.69
C PRO A 79 -14.43 -8.55 5.69
N HIS A 80 -15.58 -9.15 5.49
CA HIS A 80 -16.70 -8.48 4.85
C HIS A 80 -17.11 -7.23 5.64
N HIS A 81 -17.67 -6.23 4.94
CA HIS A 81 -18.17 -5.03 5.60
C HIS A 81 -19.27 -5.34 6.62
N TRP A 82 -20.08 -6.33 6.30
CA TRP A 82 -21.14 -6.82 7.16
C TRP A 82 -21.28 -8.34 7.02
N GLN A 83 -21.57 -9.00 8.14
CA GLN A 83 -21.93 -10.41 8.18
C GLN A 83 -22.93 -10.68 9.33
N PRO A 84 -23.76 -11.73 9.25
CA PRO A 84 -24.70 -12.09 10.31
C PRO A 84 -23.98 -12.25 11.67
N GLY A 85 -24.56 -11.66 12.72
CA GLY A 85 -23.98 -11.73 14.07
C GLY A 85 -22.85 -10.76 14.36
N GLN A 86 -22.43 -9.94 13.40
CA GLN A 86 -21.40 -8.92 13.64
C GLN A 86 -21.92 -7.82 14.55
N THR A 87 -21.25 -7.57 15.69
CA THR A 87 -21.59 -6.54 16.67
C THR A 87 -20.69 -5.30 16.58
N ALA A 88 -19.51 -5.42 15.99
CA ALA A 88 -18.57 -4.32 15.80
C ALA A 88 -17.70 -4.55 14.53
N GLN A 89 -17.21 -3.48 13.92
CA GLN A 89 -16.19 -3.58 12.90
C GLN A 89 -14.84 -3.95 13.52
N LYS A 90 -14.15 -4.93 12.94
CA LYS A 90 -12.76 -5.24 13.32
C LYS A 90 -11.83 -4.13 12.86
N LEU A 91 -10.92 -3.74 13.71
CA LEU A 91 -9.85 -2.82 13.35
C LEU A 91 -8.69 -3.60 12.70
N PRO A 92 -8.24 -3.21 11.52
CA PRO A 92 -7.25 -4.00 10.76
C PRO A 92 -5.87 -4.06 11.43
N LEU A 93 -5.56 -3.16 12.37
CA LEU A 93 -4.29 -3.09 13.08
C LEU A 93 -4.53 -2.76 14.56
N GLN A 94 -5.06 -3.74 15.32
CA GLN A 94 -5.51 -3.55 16.71
C GLN A 94 -4.36 -3.06 17.61
N VAL A 95 -3.16 -3.60 17.49
CA VAL A 95 -1.98 -3.18 18.29
C VAL A 95 -1.73 -1.67 18.18
N HIS A 96 -1.93 -1.08 16.98
CA HIS A 96 -1.79 0.36 16.80
C HIS A 96 -2.78 1.16 17.66
N PHE A 97 -4.03 0.74 17.71
CA PHE A 97 -5.06 1.44 18.49
C PHE A 97 -4.85 1.25 20.00
N ASP A 98 -4.46 0.06 20.40
CA ASP A 98 -4.15 -0.22 21.81
C ASP A 98 -2.94 0.59 22.31
N LEU A 99 -1.90 0.74 21.46
CA LEU A 99 -0.74 1.60 21.78
C LEU A 99 -1.14 3.05 21.95
N LYS A 100 -2.02 3.57 21.08
CA LYS A 100 -2.55 4.94 21.20
C LYS A 100 -3.22 5.13 22.57
N GLU A 101 -4.09 4.21 22.93
CA GLU A 101 -4.85 4.30 24.18
C GLU A 101 -3.93 4.18 25.40
N ARG A 102 -3.11 3.14 25.45
CA ARG A 102 -2.25 2.85 26.60
C ARG A 102 -1.14 3.87 26.83
N LEU A 103 -0.65 4.49 25.76
CA LEU A 103 0.38 5.53 25.84
C LEU A 103 -0.22 6.94 25.96
N GLY A 104 -1.56 7.09 25.98
CA GLY A 104 -2.22 8.39 26.06
C GLY A 104 -1.92 9.29 24.86
N LEU A 105 -1.75 8.69 23.65
CA LEU A 105 -1.41 9.41 22.42
C LEU A 105 -2.66 9.51 21.53
N PRO A 106 -3.44 10.59 21.62
CA PRO A 106 -4.75 10.70 20.97
C PRO A 106 -4.66 10.74 19.45
N GLU A 107 -3.57 11.31 18.93
CA GLU A 107 -3.33 11.43 17.49
C GLU A 107 -2.36 10.36 17.01
N ALA A 108 -2.53 9.87 15.78
CA ALA A 108 -1.54 9.02 15.14
C ALA A 108 -1.61 9.08 13.63
N ILE A 109 -0.47 8.86 13.00
CA ILE A 109 -0.31 8.69 11.56
C ILE A 109 0.49 7.43 11.27
N MET A 110 0.23 6.81 10.12
CA MET A 110 1.17 5.86 9.52
C MET A 110 2.17 6.66 8.69
N SER A 111 3.45 6.55 9.03
CA SER A 111 4.52 7.33 8.39
C SER A 111 5.23 6.55 7.30
N ASP A 112 5.16 5.22 7.36
CA ASP A 112 5.94 4.34 6.51
C ASP A 112 5.28 2.95 6.42
N SER A 113 5.40 2.29 5.27
CA SER A 113 4.88 0.94 5.05
C SER A 113 5.84 0.14 4.19
N GLU A 114 6.12 -1.08 4.60
CA GLU A 114 6.91 -2.05 3.85
C GLU A 114 6.13 -3.37 3.71
N VAL A 115 6.25 -4.01 2.56
CA VAL A 115 5.71 -5.35 2.34
C VAL A 115 6.84 -6.23 1.79
N VAL A 116 7.03 -7.39 2.40
CA VAL A 116 7.95 -8.42 1.91
C VAL A 116 7.11 -9.60 1.43
N PHE A 117 7.28 -10.00 0.17
CA PHE A 117 6.54 -11.08 -0.45
C PHE A 117 7.35 -12.38 -0.41
N HIS A 118 6.76 -13.41 0.20
CA HIS A 118 7.37 -14.74 0.31
C HIS A 118 6.75 -15.74 -0.67
N GLU A 119 6.16 -16.83 -0.18
CA GLU A 119 5.53 -17.80 -1.07
C GLU A 119 4.25 -17.25 -1.70
N PRO A 120 3.95 -17.58 -2.96
CA PRO A 120 2.75 -17.13 -3.63
C PRO A 120 1.48 -17.59 -2.91
N VAL A 121 0.50 -16.70 -2.83
CA VAL A 121 -0.86 -17.03 -2.40
C VAL A 121 -1.63 -17.60 -3.59
N ARG A 122 -2.38 -18.68 -3.37
CA ARG A 122 -3.10 -19.39 -4.43
C ARG A 122 -4.61 -19.40 -4.19
N PRO A 123 -5.42 -19.48 -5.25
CA PRO A 123 -6.86 -19.74 -5.10
C PRO A 123 -7.11 -20.96 -4.21
N GLY A 124 -8.01 -20.80 -3.24
CA GLY A 124 -8.32 -21.83 -2.24
C GLY A 124 -7.49 -21.77 -0.96
N ASP A 125 -6.42 -20.99 -0.91
CA ASP A 125 -5.69 -20.77 0.35
C ASP A 125 -6.57 -20.06 1.38
N VAL A 126 -6.41 -20.41 2.65
CA VAL A 126 -7.00 -19.72 3.79
C VAL A 126 -5.88 -19.02 4.55
N VAL A 127 -5.93 -17.70 4.56
CA VAL A 127 -4.85 -16.89 5.14
C VAL A 127 -5.08 -16.66 6.62
N SER A 128 -4.04 -16.84 7.42
CA SER A 128 -3.98 -16.45 8.83
C SER A 128 -2.94 -15.36 9.04
N THR A 129 -3.15 -14.54 10.06
CA THR A 129 -2.24 -13.46 10.42
C THR A 129 -2.17 -13.27 11.94
N ALA A 130 -1.21 -12.49 12.37
CA ALA A 130 -1.06 -12.00 13.73
C ALA A 130 -0.38 -10.62 13.67
N GLN A 131 -0.26 -9.95 14.81
CA GLN A 131 0.42 -8.68 14.92
C GLN A 131 1.55 -8.81 15.94
N VAL A 132 2.73 -8.29 15.61
CA VAL A 132 3.90 -8.30 16.47
C VAL A 132 4.42 -6.88 16.61
N LEU A 133 4.44 -6.33 17.81
CA LEU A 133 5.15 -5.08 18.08
C LEU A 133 6.65 -5.34 18.00
N ARG A 134 7.30 -4.89 16.93
CA ARG A 134 8.76 -5.09 16.74
C ARG A 134 9.56 -4.14 17.62
N SER A 135 9.14 -2.89 17.69
CA SER A 135 9.84 -1.87 18.48
C SER A 135 8.93 -0.70 18.86
N LEU A 136 9.32 0.00 19.92
CA LEU A 136 8.73 1.24 20.38
C LEU A 136 9.87 2.22 20.71
N SER A 137 9.83 3.42 20.13
CA SER A 137 10.88 4.40 20.33
C SER A 137 10.79 5.10 21.68
N ASP A 138 11.88 5.70 22.10
CA ASP A 138 11.84 6.79 23.08
C ASP A 138 10.99 7.96 22.55
N PRO A 139 10.54 8.85 23.45
CA PRO A 139 9.79 10.03 23.04
C PRO A 139 10.56 10.86 22.02
N LYS A 140 9.84 11.30 20.99
CA LYS A 140 10.35 12.16 19.91
C LYS A 140 9.45 13.36 19.72
N THR A 141 10.06 14.53 19.52
CA THR A 141 9.34 15.73 19.12
C THR A 141 9.50 15.95 17.63
N THR A 142 8.38 16.11 16.94
CA THR A 142 8.29 16.37 15.50
C THR A 142 7.48 17.63 15.25
N LYS A 143 7.31 18.02 13.99
CA LYS A 143 6.42 19.14 13.61
C LYS A 143 4.95 18.88 13.98
N LEU A 144 4.54 17.62 14.16
CA LEU A 144 3.17 17.24 14.51
C LEU A 144 2.92 17.34 16.02
N GLY A 145 3.95 17.13 16.82
CA GLY A 145 3.86 17.12 18.28
C GLY A 145 4.90 16.19 18.89
N THR A 146 4.73 15.93 20.20
CA THR A 146 5.59 15.01 20.95
C THR A 146 4.89 13.66 21.11
N GLY A 147 5.59 12.57 20.83
CA GLY A 147 5.04 11.23 20.87
C GLY A 147 6.08 10.15 20.67
N ARG A 148 5.65 8.97 20.23
CA ARG A 148 6.51 7.79 20.03
C ARG A 148 6.24 7.15 18.68
N PHE A 149 7.30 6.64 18.08
CA PHE A 149 7.19 5.75 16.93
C PHE A 149 7.09 4.30 17.41
N TRP A 150 6.33 3.50 16.66
CA TRP A 150 6.29 2.04 16.81
C TRP A 150 6.33 1.36 15.46
N VAL A 151 6.89 0.16 15.45
CA VAL A 151 6.94 -0.70 14.28
C VAL A 151 6.15 -1.96 14.58
N ILE A 152 5.19 -2.28 13.74
CA ILE A 152 4.33 -3.45 13.86
C ILE A 152 4.49 -4.31 12.62
N ASP A 153 4.83 -5.59 12.81
CA ASP A 153 4.83 -6.60 11.78
C ASP A 153 3.51 -7.36 11.78
N VAL A 154 3.03 -7.63 10.58
CA VAL A 154 1.84 -8.44 10.33
C VAL A 154 2.24 -9.58 9.37
N PRO A 155 2.69 -10.72 9.90
CA PRO A 155 2.98 -11.90 9.10
C PRO A 155 1.69 -12.56 8.61
N TYR A 156 1.67 -12.95 7.34
CA TYR A 156 0.59 -13.70 6.70
C TYR A 156 1.06 -15.11 6.38
N ARG A 157 0.24 -16.10 6.72
CA ARG A 157 0.52 -17.51 6.48
C ARG A 157 -0.67 -18.18 5.83
N ASN A 158 -0.41 -19.16 4.96
CA ASN A 158 -1.48 -20.00 4.44
C ASN A 158 -1.89 -21.09 5.45
N GLN A 159 -2.89 -21.91 5.11
CA GLN A 159 -3.40 -23.00 5.97
C GLN A 159 -2.36 -24.08 6.33
N HIS A 160 -1.23 -24.12 5.65
CA HIS A 160 -0.11 -25.02 5.94
C HIS A 160 0.96 -24.39 6.84
N GLY A 161 0.71 -23.15 7.32
CA GLY A 161 1.66 -22.39 8.13
C GLY A 161 2.81 -21.77 7.33
N VAL A 162 2.80 -21.89 6.00
CA VAL A 162 3.84 -21.32 5.13
C VAL A 162 3.69 -19.80 5.09
N LEU A 163 4.80 -19.08 5.28
CA LEU A 163 4.84 -17.63 5.23
C LEU A 163 4.63 -17.16 3.77
N VAL A 164 3.58 -16.38 3.54
CA VAL A 164 3.27 -15.81 2.22
C VAL A 164 3.65 -14.34 2.10
N GLY A 165 3.79 -13.64 3.22
CA GLY A 165 4.33 -12.29 3.25
C GLY A 165 4.29 -11.67 4.64
N VAL A 166 4.91 -10.50 4.75
CA VAL A 166 4.90 -9.68 5.97
C VAL A 166 4.65 -8.23 5.58
N GLU A 167 3.61 -7.62 6.14
CA GLU A 167 3.46 -6.15 6.12
C GLU A 167 4.06 -5.56 7.39
N THR A 168 4.86 -4.51 7.24
CA THR A 168 5.45 -3.76 8.35
C THR A 168 4.93 -2.33 8.31
N PHE A 169 4.36 -1.89 9.42
CA PHE A 169 3.80 -0.55 9.58
C PHE A 169 4.58 0.25 10.61
N THR A 170 5.06 1.43 10.21
CA THR A 170 5.63 2.40 11.14
C THR A 170 4.61 3.46 11.46
N GLY A 171 4.13 3.47 12.70
CA GLY A 171 3.20 4.47 13.23
C GLY A 171 3.91 5.51 14.09
N PHE A 172 3.38 6.72 14.12
CA PHE A 172 3.75 7.77 15.06
C PHE A 172 2.51 8.24 15.80
N GLY A 173 2.41 7.89 17.08
CA GLY A 173 1.39 8.42 17.97
C GLY A 173 1.89 9.64 18.72
N TYR A 174 1.07 10.69 18.85
CA TYR A 174 1.52 11.96 19.40
C TYR A 174 0.41 12.76 20.09
N VAL A 175 0.84 13.68 20.92
CA VAL A 175 0.04 14.79 21.43
C VAL A 175 0.45 16.03 20.62
N ARG A 176 -0.51 16.75 20.04
CA ARG A 176 -0.23 17.95 19.24
C ARG A 176 0.55 18.98 20.08
N ALA A 177 1.51 19.64 19.45
CA ALA A 177 2.10 20.84 20.02
C ALA A 177 0.99 21.88 20.23
N ALA A 178 0.95 22.50 21.40
CA ALA A 178 0.04 23.61 21.64
C ALA A 178 0.33 24.71 20.62
N THR A 179 -0.56 24.93 19.66
CA THR A 179 -0.49 26.08 18.77
C THR A 179 -0.82 27.31 19.62
N PRO A 180 -0.02 28.36 19.63
CA PRO A 180 -0.44 29.63 20.23
C PRO A 180 -1.75 30.03 19.54
N SER A 181 -2.82 30.26 20.29
CA SER A 181 -4.09 30.71 19.73
C SER A 181 -3.83 31.93 18.87
N PRO A 182 -4.22 31.93 17.58
CA PRO A 182 -4.23 33.15 16.82
C PRO A 182 -5.25 34.08 17.47
N THR A 183 -4.78 35.22 17.94
CA THR A 183 -5.64 36.35 18.32
C THR A 183 -6.64 36.57 17.21
N SER A 184 -7.91 36.62 17.60
CA SER A 184 -9.07 36.84 16.75
C SER A 184 -8.83 37.94 15.70
N GLY A 185 -8.67 37.53 14.48
CA GLY A 185 -8.56 38.41 13.31
C GLY A 185 -9.26 37.79 12.13
N SER A 186 -10.42 38.34 11.84
CA SER A 186 -11.15 38.32 10.57
C SER A 186 -11.26 36.98 9.82
N ALA A 187 -12.45 36.41 9.86
CA ALA A 187 -12.89 35.38 8.92
C ALA A 187 -12.75 35.90 7.48
N ALA A 188 -11.75 35.41 6.76
CA ALA A 188 -11.73 35.53 5.32
C ALA A 188 -12.69 34.48 4.75
N ALA A 189 -13.71 34.94 4.04
CA ALA A 189 -14.65 34.11 3.32
C ALA A 189 -13.87 33.17 2.38
N GLY A 190 -14.08 31.86 2.54
CA GLY A 190 -13.57 30.86 1.61
C GLY A 190 -14.15 31.06 0.21
N PRO A 191 -13.46 30.68 -0.85
CA PRO A 191 -13.96 30.78 -2.21
C PRO A 191 -15.24 29.96 -2.36
N ALA A 192 -16.22 30.55 -3.02
CA ALA A 192 -17.51 29.96 -3.34
C ALA A 192 -17.31 28.59 -4.03
N ALA A 193 -18.08 27.59 -3.60
CA ALA A 193 -18.14 26.30 -4.24
C ALA A 193 -18.44 26.46 -5.74
N PRO A 194 -17.70 25.81 -6.63
CA PRO A 194 -18.03 25.80 -8.04
C PRO A 194 -19.36 25.08 -8.23
N THR A 195 -20.30 25.73 -8.89
CA THR A 195 -21.56 25.15 -9.37
C THR A 195 -21.26 23.90 -10.20
N ALA A 196 -21.82 22.76 -9.80
CA ALA A 196 -21.73 21.53 -10.53
C ALA A 196 -22.19 21.70 -11.98
N PRO A 197 -21.43 21.26 -12.98
CA PRO A 197 -21.92 21.15 -14.33
C PRO A 197 -22.90 19.98 -14.41
N THR A 198 -24.15 20.26 -14.71
CA THR A 198 -25.13 19.26 -15.14
C THR A 198 -24.78 18.85 -16.57
N ALA A 199 -24.03 17.79 -16.72
CA ALA A 199 -23.90 17.10 -17.98
C ALA A 199 -24.03 15.61 -17.70
N ALA A 200 -25.07 14.99 -18.23
CA ALA A 200 -25.11 13.56 -18.45
C ALA A 200 -23.96 13.23 -19.40
N ALA A 201 -22.83 12.86 -18.85
CA ALA A 201 -21.75 12.31 -19.62
C ALA A 201 -22.18 10.91 -20.06
N ALA A 202 -22.18 10.66 -21.37
CA ALA A 202 -22.15 9.30 -21.91
C ALA A 202 -21.03 8.55 -21.19
N ASP A 203 -21.27 7.25 -20.87
CA ASP A 203 -20.23 6.38 -20.36
C ASP A 203 -18.97 6.55 -21.22
N PRO A 204 -17.83 6.95 -20.64
CA PRO A 204 -16.61 6.97 -21.41
C PRO A 204 -16.35 5.56 -21.89
N ALA A 205 -16.04 5.42 -23.19
CA ALA A 205 -15.51 4.17 -23.71
C ALA A 205 -14.38 3.72 -22.75
N PRO A 206 -14.21 2.40 -22.52
CA PRO A 206 -13.14 1.94 -21.66
C PRO A 206 -11.85 2.60 -22.15
N PRO A 207 -11.05 3.20 -21.28
CA PRO A 207 -9.84 3.87 -21.70
C PRO A 207 -8.96 2.82 -22.39
N GLY A 208 -8.85 2.93 -23.70
CA GLY A 208 -7.81 2.26 -24.44
C GLY A 208 -6.51 2.94 -24.05
N GLY A 209 -5.99 2.62 -22.88
CA GLY A 209 -4.61 2.89 -22.58
C GLY A 209 -3.84 2.12 -23.64
N ALA A 210 -3.10 2.84 -24.49
CA ALA A 210 -2.14 2.21 -25.34
C ALA A 210 -1.17 1.47 -24.41
N ALA A 211 -1.44 0.17 -24.18
CA ALA A 211 -0.39 -0.75 -23.85
C ALA A 211 0.60 -0.54 -25.00
N GLY A 212 1.72 0.14 -24.72
CA GLY A 212 2.79 0.17 -25.68
C GLY A 212 3.02 -1.27 -26.11
N ASP A 213 3.31 -1.50 -27.38
CA ASP A 213 3.57 -2.81 -27.99
C ASP A 213 4.76 -3.56 -27.34
N HIS A 214 4.95 -3.40 -26.05
CA HIS A 214 5.91 -4.14 -25.25
C HIS A 214 5.28 -5.50 -24.94
N VAL A 215 5.68 -6.50 -25.69
CA VAL A 215 5.41 -7.90 -25.35
C VAL A 215 6.20 -8.18 -24.06
N PRO A 216 5.54 -8.25 -22.90
CA PRO A 216 6.26 -8.49 -21.65
C PRO A 216 6.71 -9.95 -21.68
N GLY A 217 8.00 -10.21 -21.78
CA GLY A 217 8.32 -11.61 -21.76
C GLY A 217 9.77 -11.99 -21.55
N ASP A 218 10.69 -11.20 -21.99
CA ASP A 218 12.07 -11.64 -22.13
C ASP A 218 13.12 -10.75 -21.45
N LEU A 219 12.71 -9.88 -20.50
CA LEU A 219 13.67 -9.08 -19.76
C LEU A 219 14.54 -9.99 -18.90
N VAL A 220 15.86 -9.91 -19.10
CA VAL A 220 16.86 -10.56 -18.27
C VAL A 220 17.72 -9.51 -17.57
N LEU A 221 18.35 -9.90 -16.46
CA LEU A 221 19.07 -8.95 -15.60
C LEU A 221 20.20 -8.22 -16.33
N ASP A 222 20.86 -8.89 -17.29
CA ASP A 222 21.94 -8.30 -18.08
C ASP A 222 21.46 -7.15 -19.00
N ASP A 223 20.17 -7.08 -19.30
CA ASP A 223 19.55 -6.00 -20.05
C ASP A 223 19.16 -4.80 -19.17
N VAL A 224 19.42 -4.85 -17.87
CA VAL A 224 19.00 -3.86 -16.89
C VAL A 224 20.20 -3.20 -16.24
N ALA A 225 20.30 -1.88 -16.33
CA ALA A 225 21.38 -1.10 -15.71
C ALA A 225 20.86 -0.05 -14.72
N PRO A 226 21.63 0.26 -13.66
CA PRO A 226 21.35 1.42 -12.83
C PRO A 226 21.28 2.70 -13.66
N GLY A 227 20.22 3.50 -13.46
CA GLY A 227 19.92 4.69 -14.24
C GLY A 227 18.88 4.49 -15.34
N ASP A 228 18.55 3.26 -15.72
CA ASP A 228 17.49 2.99 -16.70
C ASP A 228 16.14 3.49 -16.21
N ALA A 229 15.43 4.20 -17.09
CA ALA A 229 14.07 4.65 -16.82
C ALA A 229 13.05 3.59 -17.23
N LEU A 230 12.08 3.31 -16.39
CA LEU A 230 10.94 2.47 -16.74
C LEU A 230 9.95 3.24 -17.63
N PRO A 231 9.20 2.55 -18.51
CA PRO A 231 8.09 3.18 -19.23
C PRO A 231 7.12 3.86 -18.27
N THR A 232 6.78 5.11 -18.54
CA THR A 232 5.86 5.89 -17.71
C THR A 232 4.45 5.31 -17.77
N LEU A 233 3.83 5.10 -16.62
CA LEU A 233 2.41 4.72 -16.52
C LEU A 233 1.59 5.95 -16.12
N ARG A 234 0.64 6.34 -16.97
CA ARG A 234 -0.29 7.44 -16.72
C ARG A 234 -1.72 6.90 -16.67
N HIS A 235 -2.49 7.32 -15.66
CA HIS A 235 -3.89 6.95 -15.50
C HIS A 235 -4.74 8.16 -15.09
N GLU A 236 -5.89 8.34 -15.74
CA GLU A 236 -6.87 9.37 -15.36
C GLU A 236 -7.76 8.83 -14.23
N VAL A 237 -7.58 9.39 -13.05
CA VAL A 237 -8.28 8.94 -11.84
C VAL A 237 -9.71 9.46 -11.85
N THR A 238 -10.66 8.56 -11.81
CA THR A 238 -12.10 8.87 -11.72
C THR A 238 -12.64 8.49 -10.34
N ALA A 239 -13.87 8.90 -10.04
CA ALA A 239 -14.56 8.39 -8.85
C ALA A 239 -14.69 6.85 -8.88
N THR A 240 -14.90 6.27 -10.08
CA THR A 240 -14.93 4.82 -10.29
C THR A 240 -13.58 4.17 -9.93
N THR A 241 -12.46 4.76 -10.35
CA THR A 241 -11.11 4.27 -10.00
C THR A 241 -10.95 4.17 -8.48
N VAL A 242 -11.33 5.23 -7.76
CA VAL A 242 -11.19 5.28 -6.30
C VAL A 242 -12.10 4.27 -5.60
N VAL A 243 -13.39 4.25 -5.97
CA VAL A 243 -14.38 3.35 -5.36
C VAL A 243 -14.07 1.88 -5.67
N LEU A 244 -13.74 1.58 -6.94
CA LEU A 244 -13.38 0.22 -7.36
C LEU A 244 -12.11 -0.25 -6.63
N GLY A 245 -11.11 0.61 -6.48
CA GLY A 245 -9.90 0.31 -5.72
C GLY A 245 -10.19 -0.02 -4.25
N ALA A 246 -11.08 0.74 -3.61
CA ALA A 246 -11.50 0.46 -2.24
C ALA A 246 -12.25 -0.88 -2.13
N LEU A 247 -13.19 -1.16 -3.03
CA LEU A 247 -13.93 -2.42 -3.07
C LEU A 247 -13.02 -3.61 -3.35
N ALA A 248 -12.15 -3.51 -4.35
CA ALA A 248 -11.22 -4.56 -4.76
C ALA A 248 -10.22 -4.95 -3.67
N THR A 249 -9.95 -4.05 -2.72
CA THR A 249 -9.05 -4.28 -1.59
C THR A 249 -9.78 -4.48 -0.27
N ARG A 250 -11.12 -4.58 -0.29
CA ARG A 250 -11.97 -4.65 0.92
C ARG A 250 -11.65 -3.56 1.95
N ASP A 251 -11.32 -2.37 1.47
CA ASP A 251 -11.10 -1.22 2.33
C ASP A 251 -12.39 -0.43 2.53
N TRP A 252 -13.15 -0.85 3.53
CA TRP A 252 -14.47 -0.31 3.84
C TRP A 252 -14.43 1.06 4.53
N ARG A 253 -13.28 1.72 4.59
CA ARG A 253 -13.16 3.02 5.24
C ARG A 253 -13.88 4.08 4.42
N PRO A 254 -14.81 4.84 5.02
CA PRO A 254 -15.71 5.72 4.27
C PRO A 254 -15.03 6.78 3.40
N MET A 255 -13.83 7.25 3.80
CA MET A 255 -13.11 8.28 3.05
C MET A 255 -12.76 7.87 1.60
N HIS A 256 -12.88 6.59 1.25
CA HIS A 256 -12.57 6.08 -0.09
C HIS A 256 -13.81 5.89 -0.98
N HIS A 257 -15.03 6.07 -0.44
CA HIS A 257 -16.26 5.85 -1.21
C HIS A 257 -17.44 6.76 -0.79
N ASP A 258 -17.35 7.44 0.35
CA ASP A 258 -18.35 8.41 0.82
C ASP A 258 -17.73 9.80 0.80
N ARG A 259 -18.14 10.61 -0.20
CA ARG A 259 -17.63 11.97 -0.38
C ARG A 259 -17.98 12.89 0.80
N THR A 260 -19.18 12.74 1.37
CA THR A 260 -19.59 13.55 2.52
C THR A 260 -18.69 13.27 3.73
N PHE A 261 -18.43 11.99 4.00
CA PHE A 261 -17.51 11.62 5.06
C PHE A 261 -16.07 12.13 4.78
N ALA A 262 -15.57 11.95 3.56
CA ALA A 262 -14.22 12.38 3.18
C ALA A 262 -14.03 13.89 3.40
N VAL A 263 -14.98 14.69 3.00
CA VAL A 263 -14.90 16.17 3.10
C VAL A 263 -15.19 16.65 4.52
N GLU A 264 -16.32 16.26 5.10
CA GLU A 264 -16.82 16.86 6.34
C GLU A 264 -16.23 16.23 7.61
N ARG A 265 -15.84 14.95 7.56
CA ARG A 265 -15.33 14.23 8.70
C ARG A 265 -13.81 13.98 8.64
N ASN A 266 -13.30 13.70 7.45
CA ASN A 266 -11.88 13.42 7.26
C ASN A 266 -11.07 14.68 6.88
N GLY A 267 -11.72 15.75 6.41
CA GLY A 267 -11.07 17.00 6.01
C GLY A 267 -10.31 16.90 4.67
N ALA A 268 -10.56 15.86 3.88
CA ALA A 268 -10.03 15.73 2.54
C ALA A 268 -10.86 16.58 1.55
N ARG A 269 -10.32 16.90 0.38
CA ARG A 269 -11.06 17.66 -0.63
C ARG A 269 -12.13 16.81 -1.37
N ASP A 270 -11.92 15.49 -1.42
CA ASP A 270 -12.81 14.51 -2.04
C ASP A 270 -12.45 13.09 -1.53
N ILE A 271 -13.13 12.05 -2.03
CA ILE A 271 -12.68 10.68 -1.88
C ILE A 271 -11.31 10.51 -2.54
N PHE A 272 -10.49 9.57 -2.09
CA PHE A 272 -9.13 9.41 -2.60
C PHE A 272 -8.68 7.94 -2.60
N LEU A 273 -7.65 7.63 -3.40
CA LEU A 273 -7.08 6.28 -3.52
C LEU A 273 -6.61 5.77 -2.15
N ASN A 274 -6.96 4.54 -1.84
CA ASN A 274 -6.53 3.88 -0.62
C ASN A 274 -5.14 3.22 -0.77
N THR A 275 -4.49 2.97 0.35
CA THR A 275 -3.13 2.42 0.42
C THR A 275 -2.98 1.07 -0.27
N PRO A 276 -3.84 0.05 -0.03
CA PRO A 276 -3.70 -1.24 -0.69
C PRO A 276 -3.88 -1.18 -2.22
N ASN A 277 -4.72 -0.28 -2.72
CA ASN A 277 -4.85 -0.11 -4.16
C ASN A 277 -3.60 0.55 -4.76
N GLN A 278 -2.93 1.47 -4.03
CA GLN A 278 -1.64 2.00 -4.48
C GLN A 278 -0.56 0.91 -4.57
N GLN A 279 -0.55 -0.08 -3.67
CA GLN A 279 0.36 -1.24 -3.77
C GLN A 279 0.13 -2.02 -5.08
N ALA A 280 -1.12 -2.19 -5.49
CA ALA A 280 -1.46 -2.86 -6.74
C ALA A 280 -1.01 -2.04 -7.98
N TRP A 281 -1.08 -0.71 -7.94
CA TRP A 281 -0.52 0.15 -8.98
C TRP A 281 0.99 0.04 -9.08
N PHE A 282 1.72 -0.06 -7.98
CA PHE A 282 3.16 -0.29 -7.96
C PHE A 282 3.54 -1.66 -8.53
N GLU A 283 2.81 -2.72 -8.13
CA GLU A 283 3.03 -4.06 -8.69
C GLU A 283 2.83 -4.06 -10.19
N ARG A 284 1.68 -3.55 -10.69
CA ARG A 284 1.44 -3.41 -12.12
C ARG A 284 2.58 -2.68 -12.81
N PHE A 285 2.97 -1.51 -12.31
CA PHE A 285 3.99 -0.66 -12.92
C PHE A 285 5.32 -1.40 -13.15
N VAL A 286 5.78 -2.17 -12.16
CA VAL A 286 7.04 -2.91 -12.32
C VAL A 286 6.87 -4.20 -13.12
N THR A 287 5.70 -4.87 -13.05
CA THR A 287 5.48 -6.11 -13.79
C THR A 287 5.09 -5.87 -15.24
N ASP A 288 4.52 -4.72 -15.58
CA ASP A 288 4.38 -4.28 -16.98
C ASP A 288 5.77 -4.12 -17.66
N TRP A 289 6.80 -3.72 -16.89
CA TRP A 289 8.17 -3.59 -17.37
C TRP A 289 8.92 -4.94 -17.39
N THR A 290 8.86 -5.73 -16.31
CA THR A 290 9.62 -6.99 -16.23
C THR A 290 8.96 -8.16 -16.95
N GLY A 291 7.67 -8.04 -17.28
CA GLY A 291 6.87 -9.15 -17.77
C GLY A 291 6.49 -10.17 -16.68
N PRO A 292 5.81 -11.28 -17.07
CA PRO A 292 5.21 -12.22 -16.13
C PRO A 292 6.24 -13.04 -15.33
N ARG A 293 7.48 -13.14 -15.75
CA ARG A 293 8.54 -13.80 -14.98
C ARG A 293 9.14 -12.92 -13.88
N GLY A 294 8.95 -11.60 -13.95
CA GLY A 294 9.33 -10.70 -12.87
C GLY A 294 8.55 -11.01 -11.60
N ARG A 295 9.24 -11.20 -10.46
CA ARG A 295 8.63 -11.52 -9.18
C ARG A 295 8.90 -10.41 -8.16
N PRO A 296 7.89 -9.66 -7.72
CA PRO A 296 8.04 -8.71 -6.63
C PRO A 296 8.56 -9.39 -5.37
N GLY A 297 9.62 -8.85 -4.77
CA GLY A 297 10.20 -9.33 -3.52
C GLY A 297 9.87 -8.43 -2.35
N ARG A 298 10.07 -7.12 -2.53
CA ARG A 298 9.83 -6.13 -1.48
C ARG A 298 9.28 -4.84 -2.07
N LEU A 299 8.35 -4.24 -1.36
CA LEU A 299 7.82 -2.91 -1.64
C LEU A 299 7.92 -2.07 -0.37
N HIS A 300 8.64 -0.97 -0.41
CA HIS A 300 8.66 0.05 0.62
C HIS A 300 8.11 1.35 0.05
N PHE A 301 7.18 2.00 0.72
CA PHE A 301 6.61 3.23 0.19
C PHE A 301 6.18 4.20 1.30
N ARG A 302 6.17 5.47 0.90
CA ARG A 302 5.86 6.57 1.78
C ARG A 302 4.90 7.54 1.11
N MET A 303 3.66 7.60 1.62
CA MET A 303 2.64 8.52 1.14
C MET A 303 2.89 9.93 1.69
N ARG A 304 2.75 10.93 0.83
CA ARG A 304 2.91 12.36 1.16
C ARG A 304 1.63 13.13 0.95
N ASP A 305 0.87 12.77 -0.08
CA ASP A 305 -0.39 13.40 -0.45
C ASP A 305 -1.34 12.37 -1.07
N SER A 306 -2.63 12.68 -1.08
CA SER A 306 -3.66 11.81 -1.65
C SER A 306 -3.83 12.06 -3.15
N VAL A 307 -4.27 11.05 -3.87
CA VAL A 307 -4.67 11.13 -5.28
C VAL A 307 -6.19 11.10 -5.37
N TYR A 308 -6.76 12.04 -6.12
CA TYR A 308 -8.19 12.33 -6.14
C TYR A 308 -8.82 12.14 -7.51
N PRO A 309 -10.15 11.94 -7.59
CA PRO A 309 -10.88 11.99 -8.85
C PRO A 309 -10.66 13.32 -9.60
N GLY A 310 -10.56 13.23 -10.94
CA GLY A 310 -10.28 14.36 -11.82
C GLY A 310 -8.80 14.67 -12.00
N GLU A 311 -7.92 13.91 -11.37
CA GLU A 311 -6.48 14.05 -11.56
C GLU A 311 -5.93 12.99 -12.52
N ALA A 312 -4.86 13.34 -13.22
CA ALA A 312 -3.99 12.36 -13.86
C ALA A 312 -2.93 11.92 -12.85
N MET A 313 -2.85 10.63 -12.61
CA MET A 313 -1.81 9.97 -11.82
C MET A 313 -0.73 9.45 -12.76
N THR A 314 0.52 9.82 -12.51
CA THR A 314 1.68 9.41 -13.30
C THR A 314 2.67 8.69 -12.39
N LEU A 315 3.02 7.44 -12.75
CA LEU A 315 4.09 6.68 -12.14
C LEU A 315 5.31 6.74 -13.05
N THR A 316 6.43 7.15 -12.47
CA THR A 316 7.75 7.11 -13.10
C THR A 316 8.70 6.29 -12.25
N GLY A 317 9.61 5.57 -12.88
CA GLY A 317 10.56 4.70 -12.19
C GLY A 317 11.94 4.78 -12.78
N THR A 318 12.95 4.59 -11.94
CA THR A 318 14.35 4.48 -12.35
C THR A 318 14.98 3.30 -11.63
N VAL A 319 15.74 2.49 -12.33
CA VAL A 319 16.54 1.43 -11.72
C VAL A 319 17.64 2.06 -10.87
N ALA A 320 17.58 1.85 -9.57
CA ALA A 320 18.54 2.38 -8.62
C ALA A 320 19.77 1.47 -8.45
N ALA A 321 19.55 0.15 -8.55
CA ALA A 321 20.60 -0.86 -8.41
C ALA A 321 20.19 -2.17 -9.06
N THR A 322 21.17 -2.97 -9.47
CA THR A 322 21.02 -4.37 -9.87
C THR A 322 22.01 -5.22 -9.08
N GLU A 323 21.63 -6.43 -8.71
CA GLU A 323 22.49 -7.37 -8.00
C GLU A 323 22.10 -8.82 -8.29
N THR A 324 23.01 -9.73 -8.09
CA THR A 324 22.71 -11.16 -7.98
C THR A 324 23.05 -11.58 -6.55
N ASP A 325 22.10 -12.15 -5.83
CA ASP A 325 22.29 -12.58 -4.46
C ASP A 325 23.07 -13.92 -4.38
N ASP A 326 23.42 -14.33 -3.14
CA ASP A 326 24.17 -15.57 -2.89
C ASP A 326 23.42 -16.83 -3.34
N ALA A 327 22.10 -16.75 -3.48
CA ALA A 327 21.26 -17.83 -4.02
C ALA A 327 21.17 -17.81 -5.56
N GLY A 328 21.85 -16.88 -6.21
CA GLY A 328 21.86 -16.70 -7.67
C GLY A 328 20.57 -16.09 -8.22
N CYS A 329 19.78 -15.40 -7.39
CA CYS A 329 18.62 -14.65 -7.84
C CYS A 329 19.03 -13.26 -8.32
N GLY A 330 18.63 -12.90 -9.52
CA GLY A 330 18.81 -11.56 -10.07
C GLY A 330 17.78 -10.58 -9.51
N TRP A 331 18.22 -9.41 -9.09
CA TRP A 331 17.36 -8.38 -8.51
C TRP A 331 17.58 -7.04 -9.16
N ALA A 332 16.49 -6.34 -9.45
CA ALA A 332 16.48 -4.92 -9.74
C ALA A 332 15.79 -4.17 -8.61
N THR A 333 16.43 -3.11 -8.12
CA THR A 333 15.83 -2.16 -7.17
C THR A 333 15.39 -0.93 -7.95
N VAL A 334 14.09 -0.64 -7.92
CA VAL A 334 13.47 0.46 -8.68
C VAL A 334 12.98 1.53 -7.72
N ALA A 335 13.44 2.76 -7.90
CA ALA A 335 12.89 3.94 -7.25
C ALA A 335 11.71 4.46 -8.06
N VAL A 336 10.56 4.65 -7.42
CA VAL A 336 9.31 5.06 -8.07
C VAL A 336 8.77 6.33 -7.43
N GLU A 337 8.30 7.26 -8.26
CA GLU A 337 7.51 8.41 -7.85
C GLU A 337 6.10 8.32 -8.42
N VAL A 338 5.13 8.65 -7.60
CA VAL A 338 3.74 8.89 -8.02
C VAL A 338 3.46 10.36 -7.92
N ARG A 339 3.13 10.98 -9.05
CA ARG A 339 2.70 12.37 -9.12
C ARG A 339 1.25 12.44 -9.56
N ALA A 340 0.51 13.40 -9.06
CA ALA A 340 -0.86 13.64 -9.48
C ALA A 340 -1.16 15.13 -9.61
N GLY A 341 -1.94 15.47 -10.60
CA GLY A 341 -2.35 16.85 -10.89
C GLY A 341 -3.56 16.90 -11.80
N ASP A 342 -4.01 18.10 -12.13
CA ASP A 342 -5.11 18.28 -13.06
C ASP A 342 -4.78 17.60 -14.40
N ALA A 343 -5.68 16.74 -14.89
CA ALA A 343 -5.49 15.99 -16.12
C ALA A 343 -5.28 16.90 -17.36
N ALA A 344 -5.77 18.14 -17.30
CA ALA A 344 -5.60 19.14 -18.35
C ALA A 344 -4.33 20.01 -18.19
N ALA A 345 -3.65 19.92 -17.03
CA ALA A 345 -2.45 20.71 -16.78
C ALA A 345 -1.19 19.97 -17.27
N PRO A 346 -0.08 20.70 -17.53
CA PRO A 346 1.21 20.08 -17.80
C PRO A 346 1.69 19.19 -16.64
N ASP A 347 2.39 18.12 -16.96
CA ASP A 347 2.87 17.13 -15.97
C ASP A 347 3.84 17.72 -14.92
N ASP A 348 4.56 18.80 -15.26
CA ASP A 348 5.47 19.51 -14.36
C ASP A 348 4.76 20.24 -13.22
N ALA A 349 3.45 20.51 -13.35
CA ALA A 349 2.60 21.07 -12.30
C ALA A 349 2.09 20.00 -11.32
N ALA A 350 2.30 18.72 -11.60
CA ALA A 350 1.82 17.62 -10.77
C ALA A 350 2.61 17.53 -9.44
N ARG A 351 1.88 17.40 -8.33
CA ARG A 351 2.49 17.26 -7.01
C ARG A 351 2.96 15.83 -6.75
N LEU A 352 4.02 15.68 -5.97
CA LEU A 352 4.51 14.38 -5.54
C LEU A 352 3.57 13.81 -4.45
N CYS A 353 2.90 12.70 -4.76
CA CYS A 353 1.96 12.05 -3.86
C CYS A 353 2.58 10.90 -3.08
N THR A 354 3.41 10.07 -3.72
CA THR A 354 4.02 8.91 -3.08
C THR A 354 5.41 8.66 -3.64
N THR A 355 6.34 8.23 -2.79
CA THR A 355 7.62 7.67 -3.20
C THR A 355 7.66 6.20 -2.81
N ALA A 356 8.20 5.35 -3.67
CA ALA A 356 8.35 3.93 -3.38
C ALA A 356 9.71 3.40 -3.82
N THR A 357 10.10 2.30 -3.22
CA THR A 357 11.23 1.47 -3.66
C THR A 357 10.72 0.05 -3.78
N LEU A 358 10.89 -0.54 -4.96
CA LEU A 358 10.55 -1.93 -5.21
C LEU A 358 11.82 -2.72 -5.48
N ARG A 359 11.95 -3.87 -4.84
CA ARG A 359 12.94 -4.88 -5.17
C ARG A 359 12.21 -6.00 -5.91
N VAL A 360 12.51 -6.17 -7.19
CA VAL A 360 11.87 -7.14 -8.08
C VAL A 360 12.90 -8.11 -8.60
N ALA A 361 12.62 -9.41 -8.51
CA ALA A 361 13.47 -10.42 -9.11
C ALA A 361 13.24 -10.47 -10.62
N VAL A 362 14.34 -10.42 -11.36
CA VAL A 362 14.38 -10.50 -12.82
C VAL A 362 15.17 -11.75 -13.21
N PRO A 363 14.73 -12.54 -14.20
CA PRO A 363 15.49 -13.68 -14.69
C PRO A 363 16.95 -13.33 -14.99
N THR A 364 17.90 -14.15 -14.55
CA THR A 364 19.32 -13.97 -14.87
C THR A 364 19.67 -14.48 -16.26
N THR A 365 18.85 -15.38 -16.80
CA THR A 365 18.93 -15.91 -18.18
C THR A 365 17.53 -16.15 -18.72
N SER A 366 17.40 -16.39 -20.03
CA SER A 366 16.11 -16.72 -20.67
C SER A 366 15.42 -17.95 -20.07
N ASP A 367 16.18 -18.88 -19.49
CA ASP A 367 15.66 -20.10 -18.87
C ASP A 367 15.41 -19.97 -17.35
N ASP A 368 15.88 -18.87 -16.73
CA ASP A 368 15.66 -18.63 -15.31
C ASP A 368 14.21 -18.22 -15.02
N ASN A 369 13.72 -18.65 -13.87
CA ASN A 369 12.38 -18.33 -13.42
C ASN A 369 12.37 -18.04 -11.91
N PRO A 370 12.36 -16.77 -11.51
CA PRO A 370 12.32 -16.36 -10.11
C PRO A 370 11.14 -16.93 -9.31
N TRP A 371 10.00 -17.24 -9.95
CA TRP A 371 8.85 -17.83 -9.27
C TRP A 371 9.06 -19.27 -8.80
N ARG A 372 10.07 -19.98 -9.31
CA ARG A 372 10.44 -21.34 -8.87
C ARG A 372 11.39 -21.36 -7.70
N ARG A 373 11.80 -20.18 -7.19
CA ARG A 373 12.66 -20.05 -6.02
C ARG A 373 11.79 -20.07 -4.76
N THR A 374 12.14 -20.92 -3.79
CA THR A 374 11.43 -21.11 -2.52
C THR A 374 12.40 -21.27 -1.37
N GLY A 375 11.97 -21.05 -0.13
CA GLY A 375 12.78 -21.17 1.06
C GLY A 375 14.06 -20.35 1.00
N ASP A 376 15.19 -20.95 1.32
CA ASP A 376 16.51 -20.27 1.36
C ASP A 376 17.01 -19.76 -0.01
N ARG A 377 16.31 -20.08 -1.10
CA ARG A 377 16.61 -19.55 -2.44
C ARG A 377 15.76 -18.34 -2.81
N TRP A 378 14.89 -17.90 -1.91
CA TRP A 378 14.08 -16.70 -2.09
C TRP A 378 14.33 -15.75 -0.92
N LEU A 379 15.17 -14.73 -1.13
CA LEU A 379 15.62 -13.75 -0.13
C LEU A 379 15.19 -12.34 -0.53
N PRO A 380 13.85 -12.03 -0.46
CA PRO A 380 13.28 -10.78 -0.94
C PRO A 380 13.67 -9.54 -0.12
#